data_c11b625640dcff665ecb990ce1501405
#
_entry.id   c11b625640dcff665ecb990ce1501405
#
_cell.length_a   1.000
_cell.length_b   1.000
_cell.length_c   1.000
_cell.angle_alpha   90.00
_cell.angle_beta   90.00
_cell.angle_gamma   90.00
#
_symmetry.space_group_name_H-M   'P 1'
#
loop_
_entity.id
_entity.type
_entity.pdbx_description
1 polymer ?
#
loop_
_entity_poly.entity_id
_entity_poly.type
_entity_poly.pdbx_seq_one_letter_code
_entity_poly.pdbx_strand_id
1 'polypeptide(L)'
;MFKKIMIIITVLCMSASVACAQGKKNPVVEMETSLGKVKIELFEKEAPISVKNFLDYANSGFFSDTIFHRVIPGFMIQGGGFTADRKQKPTKAPIKNEAANGLKNDRGTISMARTSAPDSATAQFFINVVNNEMLNRPNPDGAGYAVFGKVVEGMDVVDKIVSVKTQNVNMVFQNMPVQPVFIKSVKVLK
;
A
#
# COMPACT_ATOMS: atom_id res chain seq x y z
N MET A 1 83.50 15.99 5.16
CA MET A 1 82.37 16.84 4.78
C MET A 1 81.20 15.95 4.37
N PHE A 2 80.32 15.55 5.34
CA PHE A 2 79.17 14.68 5.08
C PHE A 2 77.91 15.53 4.96
N LYS A 3 77.29 15.56 3.75
CA LYS A 3 75.95 16.20 3.54
C LYS A 3 74.88 15.22 4.02
N LYS A 4 74.13 15.62 5.06
CA LYS A 4 72.92 14.93 5.50
C LYS A 4 71.78 15.30 4.55
N ILE A 5 71.25 14.30 3.82
CA ILE A 5 70.02 14.43 3.00
C ILE A 5 68.86 14.12 3.96
N MET A 6 68.01 15.12 4.17
CA MET A 6 66.78 14.97 4.97
C MET A 6 65.64 14.65 4.03
N ILE A 7 65.13 13.43 4.06
CA ILE A 7 63.97 12.98 3.29
C ILE A 7 62.71 13.34 4.08
N ILE A 8 61.96 14.32 3.58
CA ILE A 8 60.63 14.66 4.15
C ILE A 8 59.62 13.71 3.49
N ILE A 9 59.07 12.79 4.28
CA ILE A 9 57.96 11.92 3.89
C ILE A 9 56.67 12.68 4.18
N THR A 10 56.03 13.18 3.13
CA THR A 10 54.70 13.80 3.20
C THR A 10 53.67 12.68 3.23
N VAL A 11 53.11 12.37 4.39
CA VAL A 11 52.00 11.43 4.51
C VAL A 11 50.72 12.15 4.07
N LEU A 12 50.23 11.81 2.87
CA LEU A 12 48.96 12.27 2.33
C LEU A 12 47.82 11.46 2.97
N CYS A 13 47.19 11.99 4.02
CA CYS A 13 45.99 11.43 4.61
C CYS A 13 44.80 11.61 3.62
N MET A 14 44.50 10.58 2.83
CA MET A 14 43.23 10.49 2.10
C MET A 14 42.10 10.24 3.10
N SER A 15 41.39 11.28 3.48
CA SER A 15 40.13 11.18 4.20
C SER A 15 39.04 10.68 3.22
N ALA A 16 38.76 9.37 3.24
CA ALA A 16 37.63 8.80 2.52
C ALA A 16 36.34 9.27 3.24
N SER A 17 35.68 10.25 2.66
CA SER A 17 34.32 10.64 3.07
C SER A 17 33.38 9.49 2.72
N VAL A 18 33.00 8.70 3.72
CA VAL A 18 31.90 7.73 3.59
C VAL A 18 30.61 8.56 3.49
N ALA A 19 30.15 8.84 2.27
CA ALA A 19 28.84 9.36 2.03
C ALA A 19 27.83 8.28 2.45
N CYS A 20 27.28 8.43 3.66
CA CYS A 20 26.17 7.60 4.10
C CYS A 20 24.98 7.93 3.18
N ALA A 21 24.71 7.07 2.23
CA ALA A 21 23.53 7.18 1.38
C ALA A 21 22.32 7.04 2.32
N GLN A 22 21.72 8.17 2.72
CA GLN A 22 20.42 8.15 3.39
C GLN A 22 19.42 7.51 2.44
N GLY A 23 19.01 6.29 2.76
CA GLY A 23 17.99 5.56 2.00
C GLY A 23 16.75 6.46 1.87
N LYS A 24 16.22 6.58 0.65
CA LYS A 24 14.99 7.32 0.38
C LYS A 24 13.90 6.80 1.33
N LYS A 25 13.32 7.71 2.14
CA LYS A 25 12.22 7.36 3.03
C LYS A 25 11.02 6.92 2.20
N ASN A 26 10.33 5.88 2.68
CA ASN A 26 9.08 5.44 2.08
C ASN A 26 8.05 6.58 2.04
N PRO A 27 7.29 6.73 0.95
CA PRO A 27 6.19 7.66 0.89
C PRO A 27 5.13 7.31 1.94
N VAL A 28 4.54 8.34 2.57
CA VAL A 28 3.39 8.18 3.46
C VAL A 28 2.20 8.90 2.85
N VAL A 29 1.05 8.27 2.87
CA VAL A 29 -0.21 8.87 2.43
C VAL A 29 -1.19 9.00 3.60
N GLU A 30 -2.01 10.04 3.60
CA GLU A 30 -3.18 10.17 4.46
C GLU A 30 -4.43 9.88 3.63
N MET A 31 -5.16 8.84 4.02
CA MET A 31 -6.48 8.52 3.49
C MET A 31 -7.53 9.07 4.44
N GLU A 32 -8.31 10.05 3.99
CA GLU A 32 -9.46 10.56 4.72
C GLU A 32 -10.70 9.76 4.36
N THR A 33 -11.35 9.18 5.35
CA THR A 33 -12.59 8.43 5.20
C THR A 33 -13.76 9.15 5.88
N SER A 34 -14.99 8.68 5.67
CA SER A 34 -16.15 9.18 6.41
C SER A 34 -16.13 8.82 7.91
N LEU A 35 -15.27 7.89 8.33
CA LEU A 35 -15.15 7.43 9.73
C LEU A 35 -13.83 7.87 10.41
N GLY A 36 -12.97 8.60 9.72
CA GLY A 36 -11.70 9.11 10.24
C GLY A 36 -10.56 9.01 9.24
N LYS A 37 -9.36 9.32 9.71
CA LYS A 37 -8.14 9.34 8.90
C LYS A 37 -7.27 8.12 9.17
N VAL A 38 -6.62 7.62 8.13
CA VAL A 38 -5.68 6.50 8.17
C VAL A 38 -4.40 6.93 7.47
N LYS A 39 -3.24 6.83 8.14
CA LYS A 39 -1.94 7.05 7.49
C LYS A 39 -1.31 5.72 7.13
N ILE A 40 -0.78 5.66 5.91
CA ILE A 40 -0.25 4.43 5.32
C ILE A 40 1.15 4.72 4.78
N GLU A 41 2.14 4.00 5.25
CA GLU A 41 3.48 3.96 4.70
C GLU A 41 3.50 2.99 3.52
N LEU A 42 4.07 3.42 2.38
CA LEU A 42 4.12 2.65 1.14
C LEU A 42 5.53 2.12 0.91
N PHE A 43 5.68 0.82 0.71
CA PHE A 43 6.96 0.13 0.58
C PHE A 43 7.51 0.21 -0.86
N GLU A 44 8.02 1.40 -1.24
CA GLU A 44 8.46 1.71 -2.62
C GLU A 44 9.60 0.80 -3.09
N LYS A 45 10.44 0.32 -2.18
CA LYS A 45 11.55 -0.58 -2.51
C LYS A 45 11.06 -2.00 -2.81
N GLU A 46 10.13 -2.50 -2.02
CA GLU A 46 9.64 -3.89 -2.09
C GLU A 46 8.53 -4.07 -3.13
N ALA A 47 7.75 -3.02 -3.41
CA ALA A 47 6.61 -3.05 -4.31
C ALA A 47 6.53 -1.79 -5.20
N PRO A 48 7.57 -1.49 -6.00
CA PRO A 48 7.67 -0.24 -6.75
C PRO A 48 6.53 -0.03 -7.76
N ILE A 49 6.05 -1.09 -8.40
CA ILE A 49 4.98 -1.02 -9.40
C ILE A 49 3.64 -0.72 -8.71
N SER A 50 3.33 -1.44 -7.64
CA SER A 50 2.10 -1.28 -6.86
C SER A 50 2.05 0.09 -6.18
N VAL A 51 3.16 0.54 -5.59
CA VAL A 51 3.26 1.85 -4.95
C VAL A 51 3.09 2.96 -5.99
N LYS A 52 3.80 2.89 -7.12
CA LYS A 52 3.66 3.88 -8.21
C LYS A 52 2.21 3.93 -8.71
N ASN A 53 1.58 2.79 -8.95
CA ASN A 53 0.20 2.69 -9.40
C ASN A 53 -0.76 3.35 -8.40
N PHE A 54 -0.63 3.02 -7.10
CA PHE A 54 -1.46 3.60 -6.05
C PHE A 54 -1.27 5.12 -5.94
N LEU A 55 -0.04 5.62 -5.99
CA LEU A 55 0.28 7.06 -5.97
C LEU A 55 -0.25 7.79 -7.20
N ASP A 56 -0.19 7.17 -8.38
CA ASP A 56 -0.76 7.74 -9.61
C ASP A 56 -2.28 7.94 -9.49
N TYR A 57 -3.01 6.98 -8.89
CA TYR A 57 -4.44 7.12 -8.60
C TYR A 57 -4.70 8.16 -7.50
N ALA A 58 -3.91 8.17 -6.45
CA ALA A 58 -4.04 9.14 -5.35
C ALA A 58 -3.84 10.58 -5.86
N ASN A 59 -2.76 10.83 -6.61
CA ASN A 59 -2.42 12.15 -7.14
C ASN A 59 -3.42 12.67 -8.17
N SER A 60 -4.11 11.78 -8.90
CA SER A 60 -5.18 12.16 -9.83
C SER A 60 -6.53 12.40 -9.13
N GLY A 61 -6.62 12.24 -7.80
CA GLY A 61 -7.88 12.35 -7.07
C GLY A 61 -8.86 11.20 -7.34
N PHE A 62 -8.41 10.12 -7.96
CA PHE A 62 -9.26 9.00 -8.38
C PHE A 62 -10.06 8.39 -7.22
N PHE A 63 -9.45 8.29 -6.03
CA PHE A 63 -10.08 7.66 -4.88
C PHE A 63 -11.20 8.49 -4.25
N SER A 64 -11.30 9.79 -4.56
CA SER A 64 -12.38 10.65 -4.05
C SER A 64 -13.73 10.10 -4.48
N ASP A 65 -14.67 10.06 -3.52
CA ASP A 65 -16.04 9.54 -3.67
C ASP A 65 -16.12 8.03 -3.97
N THR A 66 -15.00 7.29 -3.87
CA THR A 66 -15.07 5.83 -3.83
C THR A 66 -15.46 5.34 -2.43
N ILE A 67 -15.89 4.07 -2.34
CA ILE A 67 -16.33 3.46 -1.09
C ILE A 67 -15.52 2.21 -0.76
N PHE A 68 -15.53 1.83 0.51
CA PHE A 68 -15.25 0.45 0.91
C PHE A 68 -16.49 -0.39 0.58
N HIS A 69 -16.44 -1.08 -0.55
CA HIS A 69 -17.59 -1.83 -1.09
C HIS A 69 -17.70 -3.26 -0.58
N ARG A 70 -16.65 -3.78 0.09
CA ARG A 70 -16.63 -5.12 0.69
C ARG A 70 -15.90 -5.07 2.02
N VAL A 71 -16.59 -5.43 3.09
CA VAL A 71 -16.12 -5.34 4.47
C VAL A 71 -16.43 -6.65 5.17
N ILE A 72 -15.40 -7.40 5.59
CA ILE A 72 -15.55 -8.70 6.22
C ILE A 72 -14.80 -8.70 7.55
N PRO A 73 -15.52 -8.76 8.69
CA PRO A 73 -14.92 -8.95 10.00
C PRO A 73 -14.05 -10.21 10.05
N GLY A 74 -12.89 -10.12 10.71
CA GLY A 74 -11.95 -11.24 10.79
C GLY A 74 -11.22 -11.53 9.48
N PHE A 75 -11.27 -10.61 8.47
CA PHE A 75 -10.58 -10.77 7.20
C PHE A 75 -9.98 -9.45 6.70
N MET A 76 -10.76 -8.59 6.02
CA MET A 76 -10.24 -7.37 5.40
C MET A 76 -11.35 -6.35 5.11
N ILE A 77 -10.95 -5.12 4.78
CA ILE A 77 -11.80 -4.10 4.16
C ILE A 77 -11.26 -3.78 2.77
N GLN A 78 -12.10 -3.83 1.73
CA GLN A 78 -11.73 -3.62 0.33
C GLN A 78 -12.46 -2.41 -0.26
N GLY A 79 -11.72 -1.54 -0.95
CA GLY A 79 -12.23 -0.31 -1.53
C GLY A 79 -11.46 0.17 -2.75
N GLY A 80 -11.71 1.44 -3.13
CA GLY A 80 -10.94 2.15 -4.16
C GLY A 80 -11.34 1.84 -5.60
N GLY A 81 -12.52 1.28 -5.87
CA GLY A 81 -12.93 0.97 -7.25
C GLY A 81 -14.33 1.40 -7.62
N PHE A 82 -15.23 1.55 -6.64
CA PHE A 82 -16.65 1.80 -6.88
C PHE A 82 -17.12 3.04 -6.15
N THR A 83 -18.06 3.74 -6.75
CA THR A 83 -18.84 4.83 -6.14
C THR A 83 -20.03 4.28 -5.34
N ALA A 84 -20.69 5.12 -4.54
CA ALA A 84 -21.82 4.69 -3.69
C ALA A 84 -23.02 4.17 -4.49
N ASP A 85 -23.22 4.63 -5.72
CA ASP A 85 -24.22 4.11 -6.67
C ASP A 85 -23.75 2.82 -7.39
N ARG A 86 -22.65 2.23 -6.91
CA ARG A 86 -22.09 0.94 -7.37
C ARG A 86 -21.55 0.95 -8.79
N LYS A 87 -21.25 2.12 -9.34
CA LYS A 87 -20.54 2.22 -10.61
C LYS A 87 -19.04 2.05 -10.41
N GLN A 88 -18.43 1.23 -11.24
CA GLN A 88 -16.98 1.13 -11.28
C GLN A 88 -16.40 2.37 -11.97
N LYS A 89 -15.41 3.00 -11.34
CA LYS A 89 -14.67 4.10 -11.98
C LYS A 89 -13.75 3.54 -13.07
N PRO A 90 -13.60 4.24 -14.21
CA PRO A 90 -12.67 3.82 -15.27
C PRO A 90 -11.24 3.73 -14.74
N THR A 91 -10.58 2.59 -14.95
CA THR A 91 -9.22 2.34 -14.46
C THR A 91 -8.19 2.43 -15.57
N LYS A 92 -6.92 2.60 -15.19
CA LYS A 92 -5.76 2.43 -16.08
C LYS A 92 -5.57 0.94 -16.41
N ALA A 93 -4.61 0.62 -17.28
CA ALA A 93 -4.20 -0.75 -17.55
C ALA A 93 -3.80 -1.48 -16.27
N PRO A 94 -4.01 -2.81 -16.20
CA PRO A 94 -3.61 -3.62 -15.05
C PRO A 94 -2.07 -3.66 -14.90
N ILE A 95 -1.62 -3.97 -13.69
CA ILE A 95 -0.21 -4.01 -13.32
C ILE A 95 0.23 -5.43 -12.98
N LYS A 96 1.55 -5.67 -13.08
CA LYS A 96 2.20 -6.92 -12.66
C LYS A 96 2.04 -7.15 -11.16
N ASN A 97 1.80 -8.38 -10.78
CA ASN A 97 1.70 -8.81 -9.38
C ASN A 97 3.09 -8.88 -8.73
N GLU A 98 3.29 -8.15 -7.65
CA GLU A 98 4.54 -8.14 -6.89
C GLU A 98 4.50 -8.99 -5.61
N ALA A 99 3.56 -9.94 -5.48
CA ALA A 99 3.44 -10.76 -4.27
C ALA A 99 4.64 -11.70 -4.00
N ALA A 100 5.61 -11.77 -4.93
CA ALA A 100 6.89 -12.44 -4.73
C ALA A 100 7.90 -11.60 -3.90
N ASN A 101 7.52 -10.41 -3.43
CA ASN A 101 8.38 -9.47 -2.69
C ASN A 101 8.70 -9.89 -1.25
N GLY A 102 8.17 -11.02 -0.79
CA GLY A 102 8.41 -11.56 0.56
C GLY A 102 7.58 -10.94 1.68
N LEU A 103 6.78 -9.90 1.38
CA LEU A 103 5.88 -9.29 2.35
C LEU A 103 4.65 -10.16 2.58
N LYS A 104 4.12 -10.13 3.82
CA LYS A 104 2.97 -10.94 4.24
C LYS A 104 1.73 -10.07 4.41
N ASN A 105 0.56 -10.67 4.18
CA ASN A 105 -0.75 -10.07 4.41
C ASN A 105 -1.10 -10.08 5.90
N ASP A 106 -0.24 -9.48 6.72
CA ASP A 106 -0.43 -9.36 8.16
C ASP A 106 -1.40 -8.22 8.48
N ARG A 107 -1.98 -8.23 9.69
CA ARG A 107 -2.87 -7.17 10.16
C ARG A 107 -2.24 -5.78 9.97
N GLY A 108 -3.01 -4.87 9.39
CA GLY A 108 -2.62 -3.49 9.09
C GLY A 108 -1.91 -3.31 7.76
N THR A 109 -1.55 -4.38 7.03
CA THR A 109 -0.97 -4.23 5.69
C THR A 109 -2.03 -3.88 4.65
N ILE A 110 -1.63 -3.14 3.61
CA ILE A 110 -2.44 -2.82 2.43
C ILE A 110 -1.90 -3.60 1.23
N SER A 111 -2.83 -4.22 0.49
CA SER A 111 -2.52 -5.11 -0.64
C SER A 111 -3.38 -4.79 -1.86
N MET A 112 -2.86 -5.11 -3.05
CA MET A 112 -3.61 -4.94 -4.31
C MET A 112 -4.68 -6.02 -4.43
N ALA A 113 -5.94 -5.59 -4.64
CA ALA A 113 -7.01 -6.49 -5.06
C ALA A 113 -6.87 -6.83 -6.54
N ARG A 114 -7.20 -8.06 -6.92
CA ARG A 114 -7.12 -8.57 -8.29
C ARG A 114 -8.23 -9.59 -8.57
N THR A 115 -8.42 -9.93 -9.83
CA THR A 115 -9.24 -11.07 -10.26
C THR A 115 -8.47 -12.39 -10.11
N SER A 116 -8.99 -13.49 -10.64
CA SER A 116 -8.25 -14.75 -10.71
C SER A 116 -6.98 -14.69 -11.55
N ALA A 117 -6.88 -13.75 -12.50
CA ALA A 117 -5.65 -13.51 -13.24
C ALA A 117 -4.63 -12.79 -12.35
N PRO A 118 -3.40 -13.32 -12.19
CA PRO A 118 -2.40 -12.74 -11.28
C PRO A 118 -2.09 -11.26 -11.57
N ASP A 119 -1.90 -10.89 -12.82
CA ASP A 119 -1.51 -9.54 -13.28
C ASP A 119 -2.73 -8.70 -13.69
N SER A 120 -3.81 -8.73 -12.90
CA SER A 120 -5.07 -8.02 -13.19
C SER A 120 -5.40 -6.87 -12.23
N ALA A 121 -4.52 -6.58 -11.28
CA ALA A 121 -4.73 -5.49 -10.34
C ALA A 121 -4.75 -4.12 -11.04
N THR A 122 -5.69 -3.25 -10.64
CA THR A 122 -5.80 -1.88 -11.17
C THR A 122 -5.80 -0.86 -10.03
N ALA A 123 -6.97 -0.36 -9.62
CA ALA A 123 -7.10 0.66 -8.57
C ALA A 123 -7.50 0.09 -7.21
N GLN A 124 -8.19 -1.06 -7.18
CA GLN A 124 -8.73 -1.59 -5.93
C GLN A 124 -7.64 -2.15 -5.02
N PHE A 125 -7.81 -1.91 -3.72
CA PHE A 125 -6.93 -2.39 -2.66
C PHE A 125 -7.76 -2.94 -1.50
N PHE A 126 -7.09 -3.66 -0.61
CA PHE A 126 -7.68 -4.02 0.68
C PHE A 126 -6.70 -3.81 1.84
N ILE A 127 -7.24 -3.57 3.03
CA ILE A 127 -6.47 -3.50 4.27
C ILE A 127 -6.81 -4.72 5.11
N ASN A 128 -5.80 -5.47 5.50
CA ASN A 128 -5.92 -6.66 6.33
C ASN A 128 -6.27 -6.27 7.78
N VAL A 129 -7.31 -6.85 8.35
CA VAL A 129 -7.71 -6.61 9.75
C VAL A 129 -7.28 -7.73 10.69
N VAL A 130 -6.76 -8.82 10.15
CA VAL A 130 -6.09 -9.92 10.83
C VAL A 130 -4.89 -10.38 9.97
N ASN A 131 -4.09 -11.32 10.46
CA ASN A 131 -3.07 -11.99 9.67
C ASN A 131 -3.75 -12.98 8.71
N ASN A 132 -3.66 -12.72 7.41
CA ASN A 132 -4.30 -13.50 6.35
C ASN A 132 -3.27 -14.35 5.59
N GLU A 133 -2.72 -15.37 6.23
CA GLU A 133 -1.68 -16.22 5.63
C GLU A 133 -2.13 -16.87 4.31
N MET A 134 -3.42 -17.15 4.15
CA MET A 134 -4.01 -17.71 2.94
C MET A 134 -3.92 -16.77 1.72
N LEU A 135 -3.57 -15.51 1.89
CA LEU A 135 -3.35 -14.54 0.82
C LEU A 135 -1.87 -14.39 0.44
N ASN A 136 -0.97 -15.01 1.20
CA ASN A 136 0.46 -14.98 0.93
C ASN A 136 0.82 -16.00 -0.16
N ARG A 137 1.72 -15.60 -1.08
CA ARG A 137 2.26 -16.54 -2.06
C ARG A 137 2.90 -17.75 -1.35
N PRO A 138 2.66 -19.01 -1.83
CA PRO A 138 1.99 -19.38 -3.08
C PRO A 138 0.47 -19.46 -3.02
N ASN A 139 -0.17 -19.14 -1.92
CA ASN A 139 -1.62 -19.21 -1.78
C ASN A 139 -2.33 -17.98 -2.39
N PRO A 140 -3.61 -18.09 -2.76
CA PRO A 140 -4.42 -19.32 -2.88
C PRO A 140 -4.20 -20.07 -4.21
N ASP A 141 -3.53 -19.42 -5.19
CA ASP A 141 -3.52 -19.82 -6.61
C ASP A 141 -2.09 -19.80 -7.22
N GLY A 142 -1.07 -19.93 -6.41
CA GLY A 142 0.34 -19.82 -6.83
C GLY A 142 0.87 -18.40 -6.89
N ALA A 143 0.00 -17.39 -6.96
CA ALA A 143 0.39 -16.00 -7.19
C ALA A 143 0.41 -15.12 -5.94
N GLY A 144 -0.54 -15.31 -5.00
CA GLY A 144 -0.70 -14.46 -3.83
C GLY A 144 -1.23 -13.05 -4.12
N TYR A 145 -1.29 -12.21 -3.08
CA TYR A 145 -1.72 -10.82 -3.16
C TYR A 145 -0.58 -9.90 -2.73
N ALA A 146 -0.22 -8.93 -3.58
CA ALA A 146 0.92 -8.06 -3.39
C ALA A 146 0.69 -7.04 -2.28
N VAL A 147 1.35 -7.22 -1.14
CA VAL A 147 1.46 -6.21 -0.10
C VAL A 147 2.36 -5.10 -0.61
N PHE A 148 1.92 -3.84 -0.45
CA PHE A 148 2.68 -2.67 -0.91
C PHE A 148 2.78 -1.54 0.12
N GLY A 149 2.28 -1.76 1.36
CA GLY A 149 2.36 -0.79 2.43
C GLY A 149 1.73 -1.28 3.72
N LYS A 150 1.71 -0.39 4.72
CA LYS A 150 1.17 -0.67 6.06
C LYS A 150 0.56 0.57 6.68
N VAL A 151 -0.54 0.41 7.38
CA VAL A 151 -1.13 1.42 8.25
C VAL A 151 -0.17 1.72 9.40
N VAL A 152 0.22 2.99 9.54
CA VAL A 152 1.10 3.49 10.61
C VAL A 152 0.34 4.33 11.64
N GLU A 153 -0.81 4.89 11.27
CA GLU A 153 -1.76 5.56 12.17
C GLU A 153 -3.20 5.29 11.72
N GLY A 154 -4.15 5.22 12.64
CA GLY A 154 -5.57 5.09 12.33
C GLY A 154 -6.06 3.64 12.17
N MET A 155 -5.37 2.64 12.76
CA MET A 155 -5.90 1.26 12.81
C MET A 155 -7.23 1.17 13.54
N ASP A 156 -7.50 2.04 14.52
CA ASP A 156 -8.81 2.18 15.18
C ASP A 156 -9.92 2.62 14.21
N VAL A 157 -9.58 3.45 13.21
CA VAL A 157 -10.50 3.82 12.13
C VAL A 157 -10.79 2.62 11.23
N VAL A 158 -9.77 1.82 10.88
CA VAL A 158 -9.95 0.57 10.13
C VAL A 158 -10.84 -0.40 10.91
N ASP A 159 -10.67 -0.51 12.24
CA ASP A 159 -11.50 -1.33 13.11
C ASP A 159 -12.96 -0.82 13.20
N LYS A 160 -13.18 0.50 13.19
CA LYS A 160 -14.52 1.08 13.06
C LYS A 160 -15.15 0.73 11.71
N ILE A 161 -14.39 0.80 10.62
CA ILE A 161 -14.89 0.43 9.28
C ILE A 161 -15.27 -1.05 9.23
N VAL A 162 -14.45 -1.94 9.77
CA VAL A 162 -14.76 -3.38 9.75
C VAL A 162 -15.96 -3.76 10.62
N SER A 163 -16.33 -2.91 11.58
CA SER A 163 -17.44 -3.14 12.50
C SER A 163 -18.80 -2.64 11.99
N VAL A 164 -18.85 -2.01 10.81
CA VAL A 164 -20.13 -1.51 10.27
C VAL A 164 -21.04 -2.67 9.85
N LYS A 165 -22.36 -2.45 9.94
CA LYS A 165 -23.33 -3.42 9.44
C LYS A 165 -23.22 -3.57 7.94
N THR A 166 -23.16 -4.82 7.46
CA THR A 166 -23.06 -5.18 6.05
C THR A 166 -24.29 -5.93 5.56
N GLN A 167 -24.48 -5.97 4.24
CA GLN A 167 -25.54 -6.69 3.55
C GLN A 167 -25.03 -7.27 2.23
N ASN A 168 -25.71 -8.29 1.73
CA ASN A 168 -25.53 -8.80 0.38
C ASN A 168 -26.53 -8.13 -0.55
N VAL A 169 -26.06 -7.35 -1.53
CA VAL A 169 -26.90 -6.65 -2.50
C VAL A 169 -27.14 -7.53 -3.73
N ASN A 170 -26.06 -8.16 -4.24
CA ASN A 170 -26.10 -9.13 -5.35
C ASN A 170 -24.80 -9.97 -5.34
N MET A 171 -24.56 -10.78 -6.36
CA MET A 171 -23.38 -11.64 -6.44
C MET A 171 -22.04 -10.88 -6.47
N VAL A 172 -22.03 -9.65 -6.97
CA VAL A 172 -20.82 -8.81 -7.03
C VAL A 172 -20.60 -8.02 -5.73
N PHE A 173 -21.68 -7.55 -5.11
CA PHE A 173 -21.64 -6.73 -3.89
C PHE A 173 -22.11 -7.53 -2.68
N GLN A 174 -21.26 -8.47 -2.26
CA GLN A 174 -21.43 -9.21 -1.00
C GLN A 174 -20.67 -8.51 0.12
N ASN A 175 -21.22 -8.56 1.35
CA ASN A 175 -20.65 -7.90 2.52
C ASN A 175 -20.43 -6.39 2.32
N MET A 176 -21.32 -5.73 1.56
CA MET A 176 -21.28 -4.30 1.34
C MET A 176 -21.84 -3.56 2.57
N PRO A 177 -21.18 -2.49 3.07
CA PRO A 177 -21.73 -1.67 4.12
C PRO A 177 -23.14 -1.16 3.81
N VAL A 178 -24.08 -1.29 4.75
CA VAL A 178 -25.47 -0.78 4.61
C VAL A 178 -25.47 0.73 4.43
N GLN A 179 -24.63 1.42 5.22
CA GLN A 179 -24.34 2.84 5.04
C GLN A 179 -22.99 2.95 4.37
N PRO A 180 -22.88 3.61 3.21
CA PRO A 180 -21.61 3.72 2.48
C PRO A 180 -20.50 4.34 3.34
N VAL A 181 -19.35 3.70 3.39
CA VAL A 181 -18.13 4.24 3.98
C VAL A 181 -17.28 4.81 2.85
N PHE A 182 -17.22 6.14 2.79
CA PHE A 182 -16.52 6.86 1.72
C PHE A 182 -15.03 6.99 1.98
N ILE A 183 -14.25 6.93 0.89
CA ILE A 183 -12.90 7.48 0.80
C ILE A 183 -13.05 8.89 0.23
N LYS A 184 -12.82 9.91 1.08
CA LYS A 184 -12.98 11.33 0.69
C LYS A 184 -11.77 11.83 -0.08
N SER A 185 -10.58 11.42 0.35
CA SER A 185 -9.32 11.76 -0.34
C SER A 185 -8.20 10.81 0.06
N VAL A 186 -7.19 10.72 -0.81
CA VAL A 186 -5.88 10.11 -0.48
C VAL A 186 -4.81 11.11 -0.90
N LYS A 187 -4.00 11.59 0.05
CA LYS A 187 -2.98 12.63 -0.17
C LYS A 187 -1.60 12.14 0.26
N VAL A 188 -0.60 12.39 -0.57
CA VAL A 188 0.80 12.15 -0.20
C VAL A 188 1.23 13.18 0.83
N LEU A 189 1.77 12.71 1.96
CA LEU A 189 2.36 13.58 2.98
C LEU A 189 3.80 13.93 2.57
N LYS A 190 4.17 15.19 2.76
CA LYS A 190 5.53 15.68 2.47
C LYS A 190 6.47 15.43 3.65
#